data_94ed6447c80798800dcfa492d6c2ee9b
#
_entry.id   94ed6447c80798800dcfa492d6c2ee9b
#
_cell.length_a   1.000
_cell.length_b   1.000
_cell.length_c   1.000
_cell.angle_alpha   90.00
_cell.angle_beta   90.00
_cell.angle_gamma   90.00
#
_symmetry.space_group_name_H-M   'P 1'
#
loop_
_entity.id
_entity.type
_entity.pdbx_description
1 polymer ?
#
loop_
_entity_poly.entity_id
_entity_poly.type
_entity_poly.pdbx_seq_one_letter_code
_entity_poly.pdbx_strand_id
1 'polypeptide(L)'
;MTETLLWYDFETSGIDPGFDRVLQFAAVRTNLDLEPIEAPLSFYCYPGEDVVPDPDAMRVTGLKMSEIRAQGLTECEFAKRIHEAFSRPQTCVVGFNSIRFDDEFTRYLLYRNFFDPYAREWQGGNSRWDVIDLFRMAAALRPDGFNWPVGDSGARSFRLEHLTAANEVSHEGAHDAVSDVLATIGVVKKLRQAQPKLYDYLFNLRRKKA
;
A
#
# COMPACT_ATOMS: atom_id res chain seq x y z
N MET A 1 -17.82 -16.00 3.76
CA MET A 1 -16.36 -15.73 3.94
C MET A 1 -16.24 -14.51 4.84
N THR A 2 -15.27 -14.51 5.74
CA THR A 2 -15.01 -13.37 6.64
C THR A 2 -14.23 -12.29 5.88
N GLU A 3 -14.56 -11.03 6.08
CA GLU A 3 -13.84 -9.90 5.48
C GLU A 3 -12.39 -9.85 5.97
N THR A 4 -11.47 -9.53 5.07
CA THR A 4 -10.03 -9.39 5.36
C THR A 4 -9.49 -8.08 4.80
N LEU A 5 -8.38 -7.60 5.37
CA LEU A 5 -7.63 -6.47 4.84
C LEU A 5 -6.37 -7.00 4.15
N LEU A 6 -6.10 -6.56 2.94
CA LEU A 6 -4.85 -6.82 2.24
C LEU A 6 -4.08 -5.51 2.13
N TRP A 7 -3.12 -5.33 3.01
CA TRP A 7 -2.22 -4.19 3.03
C TRP A 7 -1.16 -4.38 1.98
N TYR A 8 -0.86 -3.37 1.18
CA TYR A 8 0.09 -3.49 0.09
C TYR A 8 0.87 -2.21 -0.14
N ASP A 9 2.01 -2.40 -0.80
CA ASP A 9 2.88 -1.34 -1.25
C ASP A 9 3.59 -1.74 -2.54
N PHE A 10 3.96 -0.77 -3.37
CA PHE A 10 4.70 -0.94 -4.61
C PHE A 10 6.01 -0.16 -4.60
N GLU A 11 7.09 -0.82 -5.07
CA GLU A 11 8.24 -0.10 -5.56
C GLU A 11 8.18 -0.02 -7.09
N THR A 12 8.48 1.15 -7.63
CA THR A 12 8.28 1.45 -9.06
C THR A 12 9.54 1.95 -9.74
N SER A 13 9.59 1.85 -11.07
CA SER A 13 10.70 2.35 -11.88
C SER A 13 10.72 3.87 -12.04
N GLY A 14 9.69 4.56 -11.58
CA GLY A 14 9.52 6.01 -11.65
C GLY A 14 8.14 6.40 -11.13
N ILE A 15 7.68 7.60 -11.43
CA ILE A 15 6.46 8.18 -10.85
C ILE A 15 5.26 8.26 -11.81
N ASP A 16 5.44 7.95 -13.07
CA ASP A 16 4.37 8.03 -14.09
C ASP A 16 3.80 6.64 -14.38
N PRO A 17 2.57 6.31 -13.93
CA PRO A 17 1.98 4.98 -14.11
C PRO A 17 1.73 4.59 -15.57
N GLY A 18 1.70 5.58 -16.50
CA GLY A 18 1.56 5.33 -17.92
C GLY A 18 2.84 4.81 -18.57
N PHE A 19 3.99 5.29 -18.13
CA PHE A 19 5.31 4.98 -18.69
C PHE A 19 6.12 4.05 -17.79
N ASP A 20 6.06 4.25 -16.48
CA ASP A 20 6.80 3.47 -15.52
C ASP A 20 6.14 2.12 -15.20
N ARG A 21 6.89 1.27 -14.53
CA ARG A 21 6.49 -0.09 -14.18
C ARG A 21 6.64 -0.35 -12.68
N VAL A 22 5.77 -1.19 -12.18
CA VAL A 22 5.96 -1.77 -10.84
C VAL A 22 7.14 -2.73 -10.91
N LEU A 23 8.08 -2.59 -9.99
CA LEU A 23 9.29 -3.43 -9.89
C LEU A 23 9.21 -4.42 -8.72
N GLN A 24 8.52 -4.05 -7.64
CA GLN A 24 8.28 -4.92 -6.48
C GLN A 24 6.86 -4.73 -5.97
N PHE A 25 6.26 -5.82 -5.53
CA PHE A 25 5.01 -5.85 -4.79
C PHE A 25 5.25 -6.49 -3.44
N ALA A 26 4.74 -5.88 -2.40
CA ALA A 26 4.63 -6.49 -1.09
C ALA A 26 3.20 -6.38 -0.56
N ALA A 27 2.75 -7.42 0.15
CA ALA A 27 1.46 -7.38 0.81
C ALA A 27 1.41 -8.27 2.05
N VAL A 28 0.60 -7.83 3.03
CA VAL A 28 0.28 -8.59 4.23
C VAL A 28 -1.23 -8.66 4.38
N ARG A 29 -1.78 -9.86 4.52
CA ARG A 29 -3.20 -10.05 4.78
C ARG A 29 -3.46 -10.14 6.27
N THR A 30 -4.42 -9.35 6.75
CA THR A 30 -4.84 -9.34 8.15
C THR A 30 -6.32 -9.64 8.29
N ASN A 31 -6.74 -10.02 9.51
CA ASN A 31 -8.12 -9.93 9.93
C ASN A 31 -8.51 -8.46 10.19
N LEU A 32 -9.76 -8.21 10.61
CA LEU A 32 -10.22 -6.85 10.95
C LEU A 32 -9.62 -6.30 12.25
N ASP A 33 -8.97 -7.14 13.06
CA ASP A 33 -8.20 -6.72 14.24
C ASP A 33 -6.76 -6.37 13.92
N LEU A 34 -6.44 -6.32 12.60
CA LEU A 34 -5.13 -5.97 12.07
C LEU A 34 -4.04 -7.01 12.38
N GLU A 35 -4.41 -8.24 12.74
CA GLU A 35 -3.47 -9.33 12.98
C GLU A 35 -3.22 -10.10 11.68
N PRO A 36 -1.95 -10.35 11.31
CA PRO A 36 -1.61 -11.13 10.13
C PRO A 36 -2.20 -12.54 10.20
N ILE A 37 -2.79 -13.01 9.10
CA ILE A 37 -3.43 -14.33 9.00
C ILE A 37 -2.78 -15.23 7.94
N GLU A 38 -1.87 -14.70 7.14
CA GLU A 38 -1.11 -15.40 6.11
C GLU A 38 0.33 -14.90 6.11
N ALA A 39 1.25 -15.66 5.53
CA ALA A 39 2.61 -15.21 5.30
C ALA A 39 2.62 -13.98 4.37
N PRO A 40 3.53 -13.01 4.58
CA PRO A 40 3.68 -11.89 3.67
C PRO A 40 3.95 -12.35 2.24
N LEU A 41 3.39 -11.62 1.29
CA LEU A 41 3.73 -11.74 -0.13
C LEU A 41 4.82 -10.72 -0.45
N SER A 42 5.88 -11.14 -1.12
CA SER A 42 6.87 -10.23 -1.72
C SER A 42 7.47 -10.87 -2.95
N PHE A 43 7.42 -10.17 -4.08
CA PHE A 43 8.02 -10.64 -5.32
C PHE A 43 8.32 -9.49 -6.27
N TYR A 44 9.32 -9.69 -7.13
CA TYR A 44 9.76 -8.72 -8.11
C TYR A 44 9.10 -8.95 -9.47
N CYS A 45 8.95 -7.84 -10.21
CA CYS A 45 8.59 -7.83 -11.62
C CYS A 45 9.82 -7.49 -12.47
N TYR A 46 10.15 -8.32 -13.44
CA TYR A 46 11.07 -7.92 -14.49
C TYR A 46 10.27 -7.19 -15.59
N PRO A 47 10.46 -5.87 -15.76
CA PRO A 47 9.57 -5.07 -16.60
C PRO A 47 9.83 -5.20 -18.11
N GLY A 48 10.91 -5.88 -18.51
CA GLY A 48 11.34 -6.00 -19.89
C GLY A 48 12.59 -5.14 -20.20
N GLU A 49 13.19 -5.37 -21.37
CA GLU A 49 14.44 -4.70 -21.78
C GLU A 49 14.19 -3.27 -22.31
N ASP A 50 12.96 -2.92 -22.63
CA ASP A 50 12.54 -1.61 -23.13
C ASP A 50 12.25 -0.59 -22.04
N VAL A 51 12.23 -1.02 -20.78
CA VAL A 51 11.99 -0.16 -19.61
C VAL A 51 13.32 0.27 -19.00
N VAL A 52 13.56 1.57 -19.00
CA VAL A 52 14.71 2.20 -18.36
C VAL A 52 14.23 2.85 -17.06
N PRO A 53 14.57 2.28 -15.89
CA PRO A 53 14.15 2.87 -14.61
C PRO A 53 14.76 4.25 -14.39
N ASP A 54 13.99 5.14 -13.77
CA ASP A 54 14.47 6.44 -13.32
C ASP A 54 15.57 6.27 -12.26
N PRO A 55 16.76 6.89 -12.45
CA PRO A 55 17.84 6.80 -11.48
C PRO A 55 17.46 7.27 -10.06
N ASP A 56 16.59 8.27 -9.95
CA ASP A 56 16.12 8.77 -8.66
C ASP A 56 15.19 7.77 -7.98
N ALA A 57 14.30 7.12 -8.72
CA ALA A 57 13.47 6.05 -8.21
C ALA A 57 14.32 4.87 -7.72
N MET A 58 15.32 4.45 -8.49
CA MET A 58 16.23 3.36 -8.08
C MET A 58 17.06 3.72 -6.86
N ARG A 59 17.42 4.98 -6.68
CA ARG A 59 18.11 5.45 -5.47
C ARG A 59 17.22 5.45 -4.24
N VAL A 60 15.96 5.83 -4.40
CA VAL A 60 14.97 5.88 -3.30
C VAL A 60 14.58 4.46 -2.88
N THR A 61 14.24 3.58 -3.83
CA THR A 61 13.82 2.20 -3.54
C THR A 61 14.98 1.29 -3.13
N GLY A 62 16.22 1.65 -3.47
CA GLY A 62 17.40 0.81 -3.26
C GLY A 62 17.42 -0.48 -4.08
N LEU A 63 16.46 -0.68 -4.97
CA LEU A 63 16.37 -1.88 -5.80
C LEU A 63 17.54 -1.99 -6.79
N LYS A 64 17.97 -3.21 -7.06
CA LYS A 64 19.04 -3.50 -8.03
C LYS A 64 18.47 -4.26 -9.23
N MET A 65 18.61 -3.69 -10.41
CA MET A 65 18.15 -4.34 -11.65
C MET A 65 18.75 -5.74 -11.87
N SER A 66 19.96 -6.01 -11.34
CA SER A 66 20.54 -7.34 -11.37
C SER A 66 19.75 -8.37 -10.57
N GLU A 67 19.23 -7.99 -9.42
CA GLU A 67 18.37 -8.83 -8.57
C GLU A 67 16.99 -9.03 -9.22
N ILE A 68 16.41 -7.95 -9.73
CA ILE A 68 15.14 -7.98 -10.46
C ILE A 68 15.23 -8.90 -11.68
N ARG A 69 16.32 -8.82 -12.46
CA ARG A 69 16.53 -9.73 -13.60
C ARG A 69 16.67 -11.19 -13.19
N ALA A 70 17.31 -11.46 -12.06
CA ALA A 70 17.56 -12.82 -11.60
C ALA A 70 16.32 -13.48 -10.96
N GLN A 71 15.45 -12.71 -10.31
CA GLN A 71 14.37 -13.23 -9.49
C GLN A 71 12.98 -12.76 -9.92
N GLY A 72 12.91 -11.73 -10.77
CA GLY A 72 11.66 -11.13 -11.19
C GLY A 72 10.81 -12.03 -12.07
N LEU A 73 9.52 -11.99 -11.85
CA LEU A 73 8.51 -12.59 -12.71
C LEU A 73 8.36 -11.77 -13.99
N THR A 74 7.84 -12.38 -15.05
CA THR A 74 7.34 -11.60 -16.19
C THR A 74 6.16 -10.71 -15.73
N GLU A 75 5.96 -9.56 -16.38
CA GLU A 75 4.87 -8.65 -15.99
C GLU A 75 3.50 -9.34 -16.01
N CYS A 76 3.26 -10.24 -16.94
CA CYS A 76 2.02 -11.01 -17.04
C CYS A 76 1.79 -11.90 -15.81
N GLU A 77 2.81 -12.67 -15.40
CA GLU A 77 2.72 -13.52 -14.20
C GLU A 77 2.63 -12.69 -12.92
N PHE A 78 3.37 -11.58 -12.85
CA PHE A 78 3.32 -10.62 -11.75
C PHE A 78 1.91 -10.03 -11.59
N ALA A 79 1.33 -9.51 -12.69
CA ALA A 79 -0.02 -8.96 -12.71
C ALA A 79 -1.09 -9.99 -12.33
N LYS A 80 -0.93 -11.23 -12.81
CA LYS A 80 -1.84 -12.34 -12.46
C LYS A 80 -1.84 -12.62 -10.96
N ARG A 81 -0.67 -12.71 -10.33
CA ARG A 81 -0.59 -12.96 -8.87
C ARG A 81 -1.19 -11.82 -8.05
N ILE A 82 -0.97 -10.57 -8.46
CA ILE A 82 -1.60 -9.41 -7.81
C ILE A 82 -3.11 -9.45 -7.99
N HIS A 83 -3.57 -9.71 -9.22
CA HIS A 83 -5.00 -9.83 -9.50
C HIS A 83 -5.66 -10.90 -8.64
N GLU A 84 -5.05 -12.09 -8.52
CA GLU A 84 -5.55 -13.17 -7.66
C GLU A 84 -5.62 -12.76 -6.18
N ALA A 85 -4.59 -12.09 -5.67
CA ALA A 85 -4.56 -11.61 -4.28
C ALA A 85 -5.64 -10.55 -4.00
N PHE A 86 -5.82 -9.60 -4.93
CA PHE A 86 -6.77 -8.49 -4.81
C PHE A 86 -8.22 -8.91 -5.04
N SER A 87 -8.45 -9.91 -5.89
CA SER A 87 -9.80 -10.36 -6.30
C SER A 87 -10.43 -11.40 -5.38
N ARG A 88 -9.72 -11.84 -4.33
CA ARG A 88 -10.33 -12.75 -3.33
C ARG A 88 -11.57 -12.07 -2.73
N PRO A 89 -12.73 -12.77 -2.69
CA PRO A 89 -13.97 -12.18 -2.17
C PRO A 89 -13.82 -11.65 -0.74
N GLN A 90 -14.54 -10.58 -0.42
CA GLN A 90 -14.51 -9.90 0.88
C GLN A 90 -13.11 -9.37 1.26
N THR A 91 -12.31 -8.94 0.29
CA THR A 91 -11.03 -8.29 0.50
C THR A 91 -11.20 -6.76 0.45
N CYS A 92 -10.76 -6.07 1.50
CA CYS A 92 -10.47 -4.65 1.44
C CYS A 92 -8.96 -4.47 1.13
N VAL A 93 -8.63 -3.94 -0.03
CA VAL A 93 -7.24 -3.61 -0.37
C VAL A 93 -6.88 -2.27 0.25
N VAL A 94 -5.81 -2.24 1.05
CA VAL A 94 -5.43 -1.08 1.87
C VAL A 94 -4.01 -0.65 1.52
N GLY A 95 -3.81 0.64 1.28
CA GLY A 95 -2.48 1.22 1.06
C GLY A 95 -2.32 2.54 1.80
N PHE A 96 -1.09 3.04 1.84
CA PHE A 96 -0.74 4.33 2.40
C PHE A 96 -0.49 5.34 1.28
N ASN A 97 -1.33 6.35 1.14
CA ASN A 97 -1.34 7.29 0.01
C ASN A 97 -1.62 6.63 -1.36
N SER A 98 -2.22 5.45 -1.34
CA SER A 98 -2.35 4.56 -2.49
C SER A 98 -3.29 5.09 -3.57
N ILE A 99 -4.35 5.83 -3.23
CA ILE A 99 -5.28 6.38 -4.23
C ILE A 99 -4.58 7.30 -5.23
N ARG A 100 -3.52 7.98 -4.81
CA ARG A 100 -2.78 8.94 -5.64
C ARG A 100 -1.55 8.36 -6.32
N PHE A 101 -1.18 7.12 -5.98
CA PHE A 101 0.03 6.48 -6.50
C PHE A 101 -0.21 5.01 -6.85
N ASP A 102 -0.22 4.11 -5.89
CA ASP A 102 -0.27 2.65 -6.11
C ASP A 102 -1.51 2.17 -6.84
N ASP A 103 -2.66 2.79 -6.59
CA ASP A 103 -3.91 2.46 -7.26
C ASP A 103 -3.86 2.78 -8.77
N GLU A 104 -3.18 3.87 -9.15
CA GLU A 104 -2.98 4.20 -10.56
C GLU A 104 -2.02 3.19 -11.21
N PHE A 105 -0.88 2.87 -10.57
CA PHE A 105 0.01 1.81 -11.05
C PHE A 105 -0.71 0.47 -11.16
N THR A 106 -1.55 0.11 -10.19
CA THR A 106 -2.39 -1.09 -10.24
C THR A 106 -3.30 -1.10 -11.48
N ARG A 107 -3.98 0.02 -11.76
CA ARG A 107 -4.89 0.13 -12.89
C ARG A 107 -4.16 -0.05 -14.22
N TYR A 108 -3.03 0.62 -14.41
CA TYR A 108 -2.24 0.48 -15.62
C TYR A 108 -1.64 -0.93 -15.76
N LEU A 109 -1.15 -1.52 -14.68
CA LEU A 109 -0.62 -2.88 -14.65
C LEU A 109 -1.71 -3.89 -15.07
N LEU A 110 -2.87 -3.83 -14.45
CA LEU A 110 -3.97 -4.75 -14.74
C LEU A 110 -4.49 -4.56 -16.17
N TYR A 111 -4.67 -3.31 -16.60
CA TYR A 111 -5.15 -3.00 -17.95
C TYR A 111 -4.21 -3.53 -19.04
N ARG A 112 -2.89 -3.31 -18.91
CA ARG A 112 -1.90 -3.81 -19.87
C ARG A 112 -1.87 -5.34 -19.97
N ASN A 113 -2.24 -6.03 -18.88
CA ASN A 113 -2.26 -7.48 -18.80
C ASN A 113 -3.66 -8.08 -18.99
N PHE A 114 -4.61 -7.32 -19.54
CA PHE A 114 -5.96 -7.75 -19.90
C PHE A 114 -6.84 -8.18 -18.72
N PHE A 115 -6.56 -7.69 -17.52
CA PHE A 115 -7.45 -7.79 -16.37
C PHE A 115 -8.31 -6.53 -16.23
N ASP A 116 -9.52 -6.67 -15.65
CA ASP A 116 -10.35 -5.51 -15.33
C ASP A 116 -9.67 -4.68 -14.21
N PRO A 117 -9.30 -3.41 -14.47
CA PRO A 117 -8.54 -2.59 -13.53
C PRO A 117 -9.37 -2.12 -12.32
N TYR A 118 -10.70 -2.23 -12.36
CA TYR A 118 -11.61 -1.69 -11.35
C TYR A 118 -12.38 -2.77 -10.58
N ALA A 119 -12.55 -3.97 -11.12
CA ALA A 119 -13.34 -5.04 -10.51
C ALA A 119 -12.94 -5.34 -9.06
N ARG A 120 -11.65 -5.26 -8.74
CA ARG A 120 -11.10 -5.44 -7.40
C ARG A 120 -11.67 -4.48 -6.34
N GLU A 121 -12.23 -3.34 -6.76
CA GLU A 121 -12.73 -2.30 -5.86
C GLU A 121 -14.17 -2.54 -5.39
N TRP A 122 -14.90 -3.47 -6.02
CA TRP A 122 -16.31 -3.68 -5.74
C TRP A 122 -16.80 -5.12 -5.93
N GLN A 123 -16.21 -5.89 -6.84
CA GLN A 123 -16.69 -7.25 -7.15
C GLN A 123 -16.44 -8.20 -5.97
N GLY A 124 -17.35 -9.15 -5.76
CA GLY A 124 -17.22 -10.12 -4.67
C GLY A 124 -17.32 -9.53 -3.25
N GLY A 125 -17.85 -8.31 -3.11
CA GLY A 125 -17.93 -7.60 -1.84
C GLY A 125 -16.61 -6.92 -1.45
N ASN A 126 -15.69 -6.77 -2.41
CA ASN A 126 -14.40 -6.11 -2.21
C ASN A 126 -14.55 -4.59 -2.04
N SER A 127 -13.50 -3.98 -1.57
CA SER A 127 -13.38 -2.54 -1.40
C SER A 127 -11.91 -2.13 -1.41
N ARG A 128 -11.64 -0.83 -1.45
CA ARG A 128 -10.31 -0.27 -1.24
C ARG A 128 -10.34 0.79 -0.15
N TRP A 129 -9.20 1.04 0.48
CA TRP A 129 -9.07 2.08 1.50
C TRP A 129 -7.65 2.66 1.50
N ASP A 130 -7.56 3.98 1.41
CA ASP A 130 -6.30 4.71 1.58
C ASP A 130 -6.26 5.26 3.01
N VAL A 131 -5.30 4.79 3.80
CA VAL A 131 -5.24 5.16 5.21
C VAL A 131 -4.60 6.52 5.47
N ILE A 132 -3.98 7.17 4.47
CA ILE A 132 -3.45 8.53 4.68
C ILE A 132 -4.56 9.51 5.07
N ASP A 133 -5.77 9.33 4.52
CA ASP A 133 -6.90 10.20 4.86
C ASP A 133 -7.44 9.93 6.26
N LEU A 134 -7.29 8.71 6.81
CA LEU A 134 -7.53 8.43 8.23
C LEU A 134 -6.61 9.26 9.12
N PHE A 135 -5.30 9.33 8.82
CA PHE A 135 -4.35 10.16 9.57
C PHE A 135 -4.65 11.64 9.45
N ARG A 136 -4.96 12.14 8.25
CA ARG A 136 -5.34 13.53 8.00
C ARG A 136 -6.60 13.92 8.78
N MET A 137 -7.63 13.09 8.76
CA MET A 137 -8.87 13.31 9.51
C MET A 137 -8.64 13.26 11.02
N ALA A 138 -7.85 12.31 11.51
CA ALA A 138 -7.53 12.22 12.93
C ALA A 138 -6.75 13.45 13.41
N ALA A 139 -5.72 13.87 12.66
CA ALA A 139 -4.96 15.08 12.98
C ALA A 139 -5.80 16.35 13.04
N ALA A 140 -6.82 16.45 12.17
CA ALA A 140 -7.70 17.62 12.10
C ALA A 140 -8.79 17.61 13.16
N LEU A 141 -9.40 16.45 13.44
CA LEU A 141 -10.65 16.36 14.22
C LEU A 141 -10.48 15.70 15.60
N ARG A 142 -9.49 14.85 15.77
CA ARG A 142 -9.26 14.03 16.97
C ARG A 142 -7.75 13.79 17.19
N PRO A 143 -6.96 14.86 17.45
CA PRO A 143 -5.50 14.74 17.52
C PRO A 143 -4.97 14.01 18.76
N ASP A 144 -5.79 13.86 19.80
CA ASP A 144 -5.34 13.36 21.09
C ASP A 144 -5.01 11.87 21.06
N GLY A 145 -3.99 11.46 21.83
CA GLY A 145 -3.59 10.07 21.99
C GLY A 145 -2.71 9.51 20.84
N PHE A 146 -2.29 10.35 19.89
CA PHE A 146 -1.36 10.02 18.82
C PHE A 146 -0.32 11.13 18.66
N ASN A 147 0.94 10.78 18.46
CA ASN A 147 2.01 11.74 18.32
C ASN A 147 2.14 12.21 16.86
N TRP A 148 1.90 13.50 16.64
CA TRP A 148 1.92 14.08 15.29
C TRP A 148 3.30 14.70 15.01
N PRO A 149 4.08 14.13 14.09
CA PRO A 149 5.37 14.70 13.73
C PRO A 149 5.21 16.02 12.99
N VAL A 150 6.19 16.89 13.18
CA VAL A 150 6.31 18.17 12.47
C VAL A 150 7.45 18.05 11.47
N GLY A 151 7.19 18.41 10.22
CA GLY A 151 8.22 18.43 9.18
C GLY A 151 9.04 19.73 9.19
N ASP A 152 10.01 19.82 8.30
CA ASP A 152 10.95 20.95 8.20
C ASP A 152 10.26 22.31 7.96
N SER A 153 9.09 22.29 7.36
CA SER A 153 8.26 23.50 7.14
C SER A 153 7.49 24.00 8.36
N GLY A 154 7.57 23.29 9.50
CA GLY A 154 6.76 23.58 10.69
C GLY A 154 5.32 23.06 10.61
N ALA A 155 4.91 22.45 9.49
CA ALA A 155 3.63 21.81 9.35
C ALA A 155 3.66 20.34 9.80
N ARG A 156 2.50 19.79 10.14
CA ARG A 156 2.39 18.33 10.43
C ARG A 156 2.82 17.52 9.22
N SER A 157 3.66 16.53 9.47
CA SER A 157 4.09 15.57 8.46
C SER A 157 3.22 14.33 8.48
N PHE A 158 2.83 13.87 7.27
CA PHE A 158 2.10 12.62 7.08
C PHE A 158 2.94 11.59 6.31
N ARG A 159 4.27 11.74 6.32
CA ARG A 159 5.19 10.75 5.78
C ARG A 159 5.24 9.54 6.72
N LEU A 160 5.22 8.33 6.16
CA LEU A 160 5.16 7.09 6.94
C LEU A 160 6.32 7.00 7.93
N GLU A 161 7.54 7.28 7.49
CA GLU A 161 8.75 7.23 8.31
C GLU A 161 8.70 8.24 9.48
N HIS A 162 8.05 9.41 9.29
CA HIS A 162 7.88 10.37 10.39
C HIS A 162 6.80 9.90 11.39
N LEU A 163 5.71 9.33 10.89
CA LEU A 163 4.63 8.81 11.73
C LEU A 163 5.11 7.62 12.57
N THR A 164 5.88 6.71 11.98
CA THR A 164 6.44 5.55 12.69
C THR A 164 7.40 5.97 13.77
N ALA A 165 8.35 6.87 13.46
CA ALA A 165 9.34 7.38 14.41
C ALA A 165 8.67 8.11 15.59
N ALA A 166 7.70 9.00 15.33
CA ALA A 166 7.01 9.76 16.37
C ALA A 166 6.15 8.88 17.30
N ASN A 167 5.73 7.71 16.84
CA ASN A 167 4.84 6.80 17.58
C ASN A 167 5.53 5.49 18.01
N GLU A 168 6.85 5.42 17.93
CA GLU A 168 7.64 4.25 18.36
C GLU A 168 7.18 2.95 17.69
N VAL A 169 6.88 3.02 16.39
CA VAL A 169 6.58 1.85 15.56
C VAL A 169 7.85 1.44 14.83
N SER A 170 8.23 0.18 14.94
CA SER A 170 9.39 -0.34 14.21
C SER A 170 9.23 -0.16 12.71
N HIS A 171 10.25 0.41 12.07
CA HIS A 171 10.32 0.62 10.64
C HIS A 171 11.78 0.44 10.20
N GLU A 172 12.31 -0.76 10.46
CA GLU A 172 13.67 -1.14 10.06
C GLU A 172 13.66 -1.51 8.58
N GLY A 173 14.41 -0.76 7.78
CA GLY A 173 14.47 -0.96 6.34
C GLY A 173 13.39 -0.17 5.58
N ALA A 174 13.26 1.14 5.87
CA ALA A 174 12.49 2.05 5.02
C ALA A 174 12.87 1.85 3.54
N HIS A 175 11.85 1.79 2.65
CA HIS A 175 11.97 1.41 1.25
C HIS A 175 12.24 -0.09 0.99
N ASP A 176 12.05 -0.96 1.98
CA ASP A 176 11.71 -2.36 1.73
C ASP A 176 10.18 -2.51 1.80
N ALA A 177 9.57 -2.85 0.70
CA ALA A 177 8.10 -2.81 0.56
C ALA A 177 7.37 -3.65 1.65
N VAL A 178 7.94 -4.76 2.15
CA VAL A 178 7.34 -5.52 3.27
C VAL A 178 7.43 -4.74 4.57
N SER A 179 8.57 -4.07 4.82
CA SER A 179 8.77 -3.23 6.01
C SER A 179 7.78 -2.07 6.02
N ASP A 180 7.55 -1.42 4.87
CA ASP A 180 6.61 -0.30 4.73
C ASP A 180 5.17 -0.74 4.96
N VAL A 181 4.77 -1.91 4.46
CA VAL A 181 3.46 -2.51 4.76
C VAL A 181 3.28 -2.79 6.25
N LEU A 182 4.28 -3.41 6.92
CA LEU A 182 4.21 -3.70 8.35
C LEU A 182 4.20 -2.43 9.20
N ALA A 183 4.98 -1.43 8.82
CA ALA A 183 5.01 -0.11 9.45
C ALA A 183 3.65 0.59 9.33
N THR A 184 3.02 0.53 8.15
CA THR A 184 1.67 1.05 7.92
C THR A 184 0.65 0.38 8.85
N ILE A 185 0.64 -0.96 8.96
CA ILE A 185 -0.22 -1.69 9.89
C ILE A 185 0.04 -1.22 11.33
N GLY A 186 1.30 -1.07 11.71
CA GLY A 186 1.71 -0.65 13.06
C GLY A 186 1.18 0.73 13.44
N VAL A 187 1.34 1.74 12.58
CA VAL A 187 0.84 3.10 12.87
C VAL A 187 -0.69 3.16 12.86
N VAL A 188 -1.35 2.37 11.99
CA VAL A 188 -2.82 2.27 11.97
C VAL A 188 -3.33 1.60 13.24
N LYS A 189 -2.67 0.55 13.76
CA LYS A 189 -3.00 -0.05 15.07
C LYS A 189 -2.94 0.98 16.19
N LYS A 190 -1.86 1.76 16.26
CA LYS A 190 -1.70 2.85 17.25
C LYS A 190 -2.82 3.88 17.15
N LEU A 191 -3.13 4.34 15.94
CA LEU A 191 -4.21 5.33 15.74
C LEU A 191 -5.59 4.75 16.07
N ARG A 192 -5.87 3.49 15.69
CA ARG A 192 -7.12 2.81 16.06
C ARG A 192 -7.29 2.69 17.57
N GLN A 193 -6.22 2.40 18.32
CA GLN A 193 -6.26 2.36 19.78
C GLN A 193 -6.57 3.73 20.39
N ALA A 194 -5.98 4.81 19.85
CA ALA A 194 -6.23 6.16 20.29
C ALA A 194 -7.62 6.67 19.91
N GLN A 195 -8.08 6.37 18.69
CA GLN A 195 -9.30 6.94 18.11
C GLN A 195 -10.20 5.86 17.46
N PRO A 196 -10.69 4.85 18.20
CA PRO A 196 -11.41 3.70 17.66
C PRO A 196 -12.70 4.11 16.92
N LYS A 197 -13.46 5.07 17.45
CA LYS A 197 -14.72 5.52 16.81
C LYS A 197 -14.48 6.20 15.47
N LEU A 198 -13.39 6.98 15.34
CA LEU A 198 -13.03 7.61 14.07
C LEU A 198 -12.57 6.59 13.05
N TYR A 199 -11.74 5.62 13.47
CA TYR A 199 -11.33 4.50 12.65
C TYR A 199 -12.53 3.75 12.08
N ASP A 200 -13.45 3.31 12.93
CA ASP A 200 -14.65 2.56 12.53
C ASP A 200 -15.55 3.37 11.60
N TYR A 201 -15.71 4.67 11.87
CA TYR A 201 -16.50 5.56 11.04
C TYR A 201 -15.92 5.65 9.62
N LEU A 202 -14.63 5.95 9.48
CA LEU A 202 -13.97 6.08 8.17
C LEU A 202 -13.86 4.74 7.44
N PHE A 203 -13.60 3.65 8.17
CA PHE A 203 -13.59 2.32 7.59
C PHE A 203 -14.94 1.96 6.97
N ASN A 204 -16.05 2.33 7.59
CA ASN A 204 -17.39 2.09 7.05
C ASN A 204 -17.74 2.97 5.84
N LEU A 205 -17.09 4.12 5.66
CA LEU A 205 -17.28 4.99 4.51
C LEU A 205 -16.57 4.53 3.22
N ARG A 206 -15.67 3.53 3.29
CA ARG A 206 -14.91 3.04 2.13
C ARG A 206 -15.77 2.42 1.03
N ARG A 207 -16.99 2.01 1.35
CA ARG A 207 -17.93 1.41 0.39
C ARG A 207 -18.93 2.46 -0.07
N LYS A 208 -19.20 2.50 -1.39
CA LYS A 208 -20.35 3.25 -1.89
C LYS A 208 -21.60 2.61 -1.30
N LYS A 209 -22.43 3.43 -0.64
CA LYS A 209 -23.79 2.99 -0.30
C LYS A 209 -24.56 2.83 -1.61
N ALA A 210 -25.18 1.66 -1.80
CA ALA A 210 -26.11 1.43 -2.89
C ALA A 210 -27.32 2.33 -2.73
#